data_09da5c6d1103d141bb770d5d903afbe9
#
_entry.id   09da5c6d1103d141bb770d5d903afbe9
#
_cell.length_a   1.000
_cell.length_b   1.000
_cell.length_c   1.000
_cell.angle_alpha   90.00
_cell.angle_beta   90.00
_cell.angle_gamma   90.00
#
_symmetry.space_group_name_H-M   'P 1'
#
loop_
_entity.id
_entity.type
_entity.pdbx_description
1 polymer ?
#
loop_
_entity_poly.entity_id
_entity_poly.type
_entity_poly.pdbx_seq_one_letter_code
_entity_poly.pdbx_strand_id
1 'polypeptide(L)'
;MAGLLFNIIQCGGRICCGCTCFWSIIAIITVLASIKTLHPEDQYVIKYLNGWDEVNGPQVKLINPFREHVKRKAMRIDALQYIRIRNILNGSVRVVPGHARFFLGAYEESDGIAAKIILKRDQYIRLVDRLSGSERVVVGPDTIVPGAWEESDEGVQTASFVSAGSAVVVLNKADGTKRLYKESGPFFPRPYEVVVETRSRVRVLPHETMVVRNAFGRYIVYGGNGTGTSFFLEPFEEVVEMQWSSFSEPPEGGLQVVSTTPVTRIDMRARKTFFQYDVRTNDNVALRIQGSIFWQVKDVAKLLDLTADPAGDIWYKARSLLITTISKVDLETFMAGFNTLIRQAFDAQRSDGFYSDRGLQVHSMEVTGYSPTDAATGTTLQEIIKETTDRINRLQAQRSQNDVKKAKLFSDISLEKERTRLITTQANNERLVATNEGEAEGVQLSKSASTFFEELNETMPDLDTRVKLYKMHKELENQNMRTKHISTGKATLFMTADELNFDMKGAEL
;
A
#
# COMPACT_ATOMS: atom_id res chain seq x y z
N MET A 1 9.59 -34.56 72.61
CA MET A 1 11.00 -35.03 72.82
C MET A 1 11.75 -34.32 73.94
N ALA A 2 11.31 -33.20 74.45
CA ALA A 2 11.93 -32.53 75.58
C ALA A 2 11.68 -33.21 76.92
N GLY A 3 10.59 -33.99 77.12
CA GLY A 3 10.28 -34.68 78.35
C GLY A 3 11.01 -36.03 78.54
N LEU A 4 11.54 -36.64 77.50
CA LEU A 4 12.27 -37.90 77.60
C LEU A 4 13.77 -37.73 77.91
N LEU A 5 14.33 -36.56 77.67
CA LEU A 5 15.70 -36.22 77.99
C LEU A 5 15.92 -35.79 79.46
N PHE A 6 14.83 -35.40 80.11
CA PHE A 6 14.90 -34.94 81.54
C PHE A 6 15.06 -36.11 82.53
N ASN A 7 14.69 -37.35 82.12
CA ASN A 7 14.76 -38.53 82.98
C ASN A 7 16.05 -39.37 82.88
N ILE A 8 16.96 -39.01 81.96
CA ILE A 8 18.22 -39.80 81.79
C ILE A 8 19.40 -39.19 82.53
N ILE A 9 19.27 -37.95 83.10
CA ILE A 9 20.35 -37.21 83.71
C ILE A 9 20.23 -37.16 85.27
N GLN A 10 19.46 -38.09 85.89
CA GLN A 10 19.35 -38.15 87.33
C GLN A 10 20.26 -39.26 87.97
N CYS A 11 21.44 -39.54 87.42
CA CYS A 11 22.36 -40.39 88.01
C CYS A 11 23.80 -39.82 88.08
N GLY A 12 24.22 -39.30 89.20
CA GLY A 12 25.61 -39.00 89.46
C GLY A 12 25.90 -37.58 89.92
N GLY A 13 26.08 -37.42 91.21
CA GLY A 13 26.23 -36.19 91.96
C GLY A 13 27.27 -35.14 91.44
N ARG A 14 26.96 -33.94 91.74
CA ARG A 14 27.80 -32.71 91.78
C ARG A 14 28.46 -32.13 90.52
N ILE A 15 28.36 -32.77 89.40
CA ILE A 15 28.89 -32.19 88.13
C ILE A 15 27.74 -31.73 87.22
N CYS A 16 26.44 -32.03 87.53
CA CYS A 16 25.33 -31.80 86.67
C CYS A 16 24.72 -30.38 86.68
N CYS A 17 25.05 -29.52 87.66
CA CYS A 17 24.45 -28.19 87.74
C CYS A 17 24.91 -27.27 86.59
N GLY A 18 26.16 -27.42 86.14
CA GLY A 18 26.65 -26.64 84.98
C GLY A 18 26.11 -27.14 83.63
N CYS A 19 25.92 -28.50 83.54
CA CYS A 19 25.35 -29.09 82.33
C CYS A 19 23.84 -28.76 82.16
N THR A 20 23.05 -28.83 83.25
CA THR A 20 21.60 -28.51 83.17
C THR A 20 21.37 -27.03 82.83
N CYS A 21 22.16 -26.11 83.41
CA CYS A 21 22.13 -24.69 83.05
C CYS A 21 22.57 -24.49 81.57
N PHE A 22 23.57 -25.16 81.11
CA PHE A 22 24.00 -25.08 79.71
C PHE A 22 22.95 -25.58 78.77
N TRP A 23 22.35 -26.73 79.01
CA TRP A 23 21.27 -27.27 78.19
C TRP A 23 19.98 -26.45 78.27
N SER A 24 19.65 -25.82 79.43
CA SER A 24 18.52 -24.92 79.56
C SER A 24 18.78 -23.61 78.79
N ILE A 25 19.98 -23.08 78.80
CA ILE A 25 20.37 -21.93 78.01
C ILE A 25 20.29 -22.23 76.52
N ILE A 26 20.77 -23.35 76.07
CA ILE A 26 20.66 -23.80 74.68
C ILE A 26 19.18 -23.98 74.30
N ALA A 27 18.35 -24.58 75.17
CA ALA A 27 16.94 -24.72 74.94
C ALA A 27 16.21 -23.38 74.82
N ILE A 28 16.56 -22.41 75.70
CA ILE A 28 16.01 -21.05 75.61
C ILE A 28 16.48 -20.35 74.34
N ILE A 29 17.74 -20.46 73.98
CA ILE A 29 18.29 -19.87 72.76
C ILE A 29 17.62 -20.49 71.52
N THR A 30 17.41 -21.82 71.52
CA THR A 30 16.74 -22.47 70.36
C THR A 30 15.28 -22.11 70.28
N VAL A 31 14.57 -21.95 71.40
CA VAL A 31 13.17 -21.46 71.41
C VAL A 31 13.10 -19.98 70.96
N LEU A 32 13.99 -19.12 71.45
CA LEU A 32 14.05 -17.73 71.00
C LEU A 32 14.43 -17.61 69.52
N ALA A 33 15.34 -18.45 69.04
CA ALA A 33 15.70 -18.52 67.65
C ALA A 33 14.57 -19.06 66.76
N SER A 34 13.69 -19.84 67.35
CA SER A 34 12.50 -20.42 66.65
C SER A 34 11.37 -19.43 66.46
N ILE A 35 11.31 -18.39 67.28
CA ILE A 35 10.24 -17.36 67.15
C ILE A 35 10.63 -16.43 66.01
N LYS A 36 9.84 -16.51 64.95
CA LYS A 36 9.97 -15.62 63.79
C LYS A 36 8.75 -14.72 63.72
N THR A 37 8.98 -13.40 63.82
CA THR A 37 7.92 -12.40 63.55
C THR A 37 7.94 -12.06 62.08
N LEU A 38 6.83 -12.20 61.42
CA LEU A 38 6.67 -11.86 60.02
C LEU A 38 5.92 -10.51 59.95
N HIS A 39 6.54 -9.58 59.24
CA HIS A 39 5.87 -8.35 58.82
C HIS A 39 4.83 -8.65 57.72
N PRO A 40 3.89 -7.73 57.50
CA PRO A 40 2.86 -7.95 56.45
C PRO A 40 3.43 -8.19 55.04
N GLU A 41 4.71 -7.90 54.81
CA GLU A 41 5.40 -8.07 53.52
C GLU A 41 6.33 -9.28 53.46
N ASP A 42 6.46 -10.01 54.57
CA ASP A 42 7.39 -11.11 54.69
C ASP A 42 6.67 -12.45 54.59
N GLN A 43 7.32 -13.40 53.93
CA GLN A 43 6.95 -14.81 53.80
C GLN A 43 8.14 -15.67 54.19
N TYR A 44 7.92 -16.76 54.92
CA TYR A 44 8.88 -17.82 55.08
C TYR A 44 8.44 -19.06 54.34
N VAL A 45 9.32 -19.63 53.52
CA VAL A 45 9.18 -20.94 52.93
C VAL A 45 10.02 -21.92 53.73
N ILE A 46 9.39 -22.91 54.32
CA ILE A 46 10.01 -23.91 55.21
C ILE A 46 10.07 -25.20 54.42
N LYS A 47 11.27 -25.76 54.29
CA LYS A 47 11.49 -27.06 53.63
C LYS A 47 11.35 -28.19 54.63
N TYR A 48 10.39 -29.06 54.41
CA TYR A 48 10.16 -30.33 55.14
C TYR A 48 10.67 -31.50 54.30
N LEU A 49 10.88 -32.65 54.93
CA LEU A 49 11.22 -33.90 54.20
C LEU A 49 10.13 -34.32 53.20
N ASN A 50 8.87 -34.01 53.49
CA ASN A 50 7.71 -34.43 52.72
C ASN A 50 7.13 -33.31 51.85
N GLY A 51 7.80 -32.13 51.74
CA GLY A 51 7.33 -31.00 50.98
C GLY A 51 7.73 -29.66 51.56
N TRP A 52 7.34 -28.60 50.90
CA TRP A 52 7.57 -27.23 51.34
C TRP A 52 6.26 -26.60 51.79
N ASP A 53 6.34 -25.87 52.89
CA ASP A 53 5.20 -25.13 53.45
C ASP A 53 5.47 -23.63 53.47
N GLU A 54 4.45 -22.83 53.34
CA GLU A 54 4.55 -21.38 53.31
C GLU A 54 3.86 -20.72 54.50
N VAL A 55 4.48 -19.70 55.01
CA VAL A 55 3.96 -18.94 56.15
C VAL A 55 3.99 -17.45 55.76
N ASN A 56 2.78 -16.90 55.57
CA ASN A 56 2.62 -15.51 55.15
C ASN A 56 2.37 -14.60 56.37
N GLY A 57 3.02 -13.43 56.37
CA GLY A 57 2.74 -12.40 57.43
C GLY A 57 1.43 -11.63 57.19
N PRO A 58 0.91 -10.92 58.21
CA PRO A 58 1.53 -10.70 59.53
C PRO A 58 1.18 -11.80 60.55
N GLN A 59 2.17 -12.48 61.08
CA GLN A 59 1.98 -13.41 62.18
C GLN A 59 3.29 -13.78 62.87
N VAL A 60 3.20 -14.36 64.07
CA VAL A 60 4.33 -14.92 64.77
C VAL A 60 4.23 -16.42 64.71
N LYS A 61 5.25 -17.08 64.17
CA LYS A 61 5.26 -18.53 64.06
C LYS A 61 6.58 -19.09 64.62
N LEU A 62 6.43 -20.23 65.30
CA LEU A 62 7.59 -21.02 65.74
C LEU A 62 8.13 -21.85 64.58
N ILE A 63 9.29 -21.51 64.10
CA ILE A 63 9.97 -22.22 63.04
C ILE A 63 11.19 -22.91 63.62
N ASN A 64 11.34 -24.20 63.36
CA ASN A 64 12.51 -24.94 63.85
C ASN A 64 13.80 -24.36 63.20
N PRO A 65 14.73 -23.84 64.03
CA PRO A 65 15.93 -23.17 63.53
C PRO A 65 16.90 -24.10 62.79
N PHE A 66 16.76 -25.41 62.97
CA PHE A 66 17.58 -26.42 62.31
C PHE A 66 17.02 -26.85 60.94
N ARG A 67 15.89 -26.29 60.54
CA ARG A 67 15.31 -26.53 59.21
C ARG A 67 15.67 -25.44 58.25
N GLU A 68 15.89 -25.82 57.01
CA GLU A 68 16.10 -24.86 55.93
C GLU A 68 14.85 -24.03 55.73
N HIS A 69 14.99 -22.75 55.90
CA HIS A 69 13.91 -21.79 55.66
C HIS A 69 14.42 -20.56 54.91
N VAL A 70 13.66 -20.13 53.92
CA VAL A 70 14.01 -18.99 53.07
C VAL A 70 13.01 -17.86 53.33
N LYS A 71 13.53 -16.68 53.65
CA LYS A 71 12.70 -15.49 53.78
C LYS A 71 12.48 -14.88 52.41
N ARG A 72 11.24 -14.70 52.00
CA ARG A 72 10.80 -14.01 50.75
C ARG A 72 10.02 -12.78 51.13
N LYS A 73 9.99 -11.79 50.21
CA LYS A 73 9.10 -10.64 50.32
C LYS A 73 7.88 -10.81 49.41
N ALA A 74 6.75 -10.20 49.80
CA ALA A 74 5.58 -10.11 48.94
C ALA A 74 5.95 -9.43 47.61
N MET A 75 5.49 -10.01 46.55
CA MET A 75 5.61 -9.43 45.23
C MET A 75 4.58 -8.31 45.09
N ARG A 76 5.03 -7.11 44.70
CA ARG A 76 4.15 -5.98 44.39
C ARG A 76 4.29 -5.70 42.89
N ILE A 77 3.16 -5.67 42.22
CA ILE A 77 3.11 -5.42 40.78
C ILE A 77 2.28 -4.18 40.55
N ASP A 78 2.83 -3.23 39.78
CA ASP A 78 2.17 -1.99 39.41
C ASP A 78 1.10 -2.22 38.32
N ALA A 79 0.26 -1.22 38.11
CA ALA A 79 -0.84 -1.31 37.14
C ALA A 79 -0.38 -1.64 35.71
N LEU A 80 0.82 -1.21 35.33
CA LEU A 80 1.41 -1.41 33.99
C LEU A 80 2.38 -2.61 33.90
N GLN A 81 2.35 -3.48 34.91
CA GLN A 81 3.25 -4.62 35.01
C GLN A 81 2.46 -5.91 35.12
N TYR A 82 3.10 -7.02 34.84
CA TYR A 82 2.61 -8.37 35.07
C TYR A 82 3.77 -9.28 35.46
N ILE A 83 3.45 -10.45 35.97
CA ILE A 83 4.42 -11.45 36.33
C ILE A 83 3.97 -12.83 35.88
N ARG A 84 4.92 -13.63 35.39
CA ARG A 84 4.74 -15.05 35.13
C ARG A 84 5.25 -15.84 36.32
N ILE A 85 4.45 -16.75 36.79
CA ILE A 85 4.76 -17.62 37.93
C ILE A 85 4.69 -19.05 37.45
N ARG A 86 5.80 -19.74 37.63
CA ARG A 86 5.95 -21.14 37.29
C ARG A 86 5.88 -22.00 38.56
N ASN A 87 5.09 -23.04 38.54
CA ASN A 87 5.07 -24.05 39.59
C ASN A 87 6.11 -25.12 39.24
N ILE A 88 7.08 -25.34 40.14
CA ILE A 88 8.20 -26.25 39.94
C ILE A 88 7.77 -27.70 39.95
N LEU A 89 6.68 -28.05 40.68
CA LEU A 89 6.23 -29.44 40.79
C LEU A 89 5.53 -29.97 39.54
N ASN A 90 4.65 -29.17 38.96
CA ASN A 90 3.80 -29.62 37.85
C ASN A 90 4.14 -28.86 36.53
N GLY A 91 5.07 -27.91 36.56
CA GLY A 91 5.44 -27.13 35.39
C GLY A 91 4.35 -26.15 34.91
N SER A 92 3.23 -26.03 35.61
CA SER A 92 2.18 -25.11 35.22
C SER A 92 2.63 -23.67 35.37
N VAL A 93 2.27 -22.82 34.40
CA VAL A 93 2.59 -21.40 34.40
C VAL A 93 1.29 -20.62 34.51
N ARG A 94 1.23 -19.66 35.43
CA ARG A 94 0.11 -18.71 35.54
C ARG A 94 0.62 -17.28 35.39
N VAL A 95 -0.21 -16.42 34.85
CA VAL A 95 0.10 -15.00 34.69
C VAL A 95 -0.76 -14.19 35.64
N VAL A 96 -0.13 -13.30 36.39
CA VAL A 96 -0.83 -12.39 37.31
C VAL A 96 -0.64 -10.97 36.79
N PRO A 97 -1.73 -10.34 36.33
CA PRO A 97 -1.69 -8.95 35.90
C PRO A 97 -1.58 -8.01 37.10
N GLY A 98 -0.85 -6.93 37.01
CA GLY A 98 -0.83 -5.88 38.01
C GLY A 98 -2.18 -5.14 38.03
N HIS A 99 -2.38 -4.53 39.03
CA HIS A 99 -2.22 -3.99 40.32
C HIS A 99 -2.48 -5.05 41.43
N ALA A 100 -1.48 -5.77 41.80
CA ALA A 100 -1.64 -6.84 42.77
C ALA A 100 -0.46 -6.88 43.75
N ARG A 101 -0.76 -7.32 44.96
CA ARG A 101 0.23 -7.71 45.97
C ARG A 101 -0.09 -9.13 46.41
N PHE A 102 0.85 -10.03 46.30
CA PHE A 102 0.66 -11.42 46.67
C PHE A 102 1.96 -12.09 47.10
N PHE A 103 1.83 -13.22 47.71
CA PHE A 103 2.94 -14.09 48.03
C PHE A 103 3.01 -15.23 47.03
N LEU A 104 4.23 -15.62 46.67
CA LEU A 104 4.45 -16.81 45.85
C LEU A 104 4.16 -18.07 46.67
N GLY A 105 3.54 -19.06 46.09
CA GLY A 105 3.38 -20.37 46.71
C GLY A 105 4.74 -21.01 47.03
N ALA A 106 4.74 -22.01 47.89
CA ALA A 106 5.98 -22.66 48.33
C ALA A 106 6.82 -23.20 47.17
N TYR A 107 6.15 -23.72 46.13
CA TYR A 107 6.74 -24.29 44.92
C TYR A 107 6.67 -23.37 43.71
N GLU A 108 6.35 -22.11 43.93
CA GLU A 108 6.27 -21.15 42.83
C GLU A 108 7.55 -20.33 42.72
N GLU A 109 7.99 -20.18 41.49
CA GLU A 109 9.07 -19.28 41.09
C GLU A 109 8.53 -18.24 40.13
N SER A 110 9.11 -17.07 40.17
CA SER A 110 8.77 -15.99 39.23
C SER A 110 9.88 -15.80 38.23
N ASP A 111 9.52 -15.63 36.97
CA ASP A 111 10.47 -15.26 35.89
C ASP A 111 10.82 -13.76 35.92
N GLY A 112 10.37 -13.01 36.95
CA GLY A 112 10.55 -11.58 37.07
C GLY A 112 9.32 -10.76 36.69
N ILE A 113 9.37 -9.48 37.01
CA ILE A 113 8.30 -8.52 36.70
C ILE A 113 8.54 -7.99 35.29
N ALA A 114 7.55 -8.11 34.44
CA ALA A 114 7.55 -7.60 33.07
C ALA A 114 6.55 -6.46 32.89
N ALA A 115 6.83 -5.53 31.99
CA ALA A 115 5.90 -4.48 31.65
C ALA A 115 4.78 -5.02 30.73
N LYS A 116 3.54 -4.56 30.97
CA LYS A 116 2.44 -4.81 30.04
C LYS A 116 2.75 -4.18 28.69
N ILE A 117 2.30 -4.81 27.65
CA ILE A 117 2.48 -4.31 26.30
C ILE A 117 1.36 -3.33 25.99
N ILE A 118 1.73 -2.06 25.76
CA ILE A 118 0.79 -0.99 25.44
C ILE A 118 0.85 -0.78 23.92
N LEU A 119 -0.27 -0.97 23.27
CA LEU A 119 -0.40 -0.76 21.84
C LEU A 119 -1.08 0.59 21.57
N LYS A 120 -0.51 1.36 20.66
CA LYS A 120 -1.14 2.54 20.09
C LYS A 120 -2.15 2.11 19.02
N ARG A 121 -2.96 3.08 18.55
CA ARG A 121 -4.00 2.84 17.55
C ARG A 121 -3.48 2.27 16.22
N ASP A 122 -2.25 2.58 15.88
CA ASP A 122 -1.56 2.16 14.67
C ASP A 122 -0.64 0.96 14.87
N GLN A 123 -0.68 0.34 16.05
CA GLN A 123 0.19 -0.76 16.42
C GLN A 123 -0.60 -2.05 16.65
N TYR A 124 0.07 -3.15 16.44
CA TYR A 124 -0.42 -4.49 16.75
C TYR A 124 0.73 -5.35 17.26
N ILE A 125 0.37 -6.45 17.87
CA ILE A 125 1.33 -7.48 18.28
C ILE A 125 0.82 -8.85 17.89
N ARG A 126 1.74 -9.69 17.44
CA ARG A 126 1.51 -11.10 17.18
C ARG A 126 2.02 -11.90 18.35
N LEU A 127 1.14 -12.67 18.96
CA LEU A 127 1.45 -13.57 20.07
C LEU A 127 1.32 -15.01 19.58
N VAL A 128 2.36 -15.78 19.83
CA VAL A 128 2.41 -17.20 19.50
C VAL A 128 2.40 -17.99 20.80
N ASP A 129 1.46 -18.88 20.94
CA ASP A 129 1.45 -19.84 22.06
C ASP A 129 2.48 -20.93 21.78
N ARG A 130 3.53 -20.98 22.59
CA ARG A 130 4.63 -21.96 22.47
C ARG A 130 4.19 -23.40 22.70
N LEU A 131 3.07 -23.62 23.37
CA LEU A 131 2.56 -24.96 23.65
C LEU A 131 1.73 -25.52 22.50
N SER A 132 0.83 -24.70 21.93
CA SER A 132 -0.08 -25.13 20.87
C SER A 132 0.37 -24.72 19.47
N GLY A 133 1.29 -23.77 19.36
CA GLY A 133 1.69 -23.15 18.08
C GLY A 133 0.62 -22.22 17.49
N SER A 134 -0.46 -21.97 18.23
CA SER A 134 -1.51 -21.08 17.75
C SER A 134 -1.08 -19.62 17.81
N GLU A 135 -1.41 -18.88 16.77
CA GLU A 135 -1.14 -17.44 16.70
C GLU A 135 -2.41 -16.65 16.97
N ARG A 136 -2.28 -15.55 17.71
CA ARG A 136 -3.30 -14.52 17.79
C ARG A 136 -2.69 -13.13 17.55
N VAL A 137 -3.44 -12.26 16.93
CA VAL A 137 -3.06 -10.87 16.70
C VAL A 137 -3.95 -9.97 17.52
N VAL A 138 -3.34 -9.06 18.27
CA VAL A 138 -4.06 -8.05 19.04
C VAL A 138 -3.73 -6.68 18.47
N VAL A 139 -4.78 -5.93 18.18
CA VAL A 139 -4.71 -4.61 17.56
C VAL A 139 -4.96 -3.53 18.60
N GLY A 140 -4.18 -2.46 18.57
CA GLY A 140 -4.37 -1.31 19.45
C GLY A 140 -5.57 -0.41 19.07
N PRO A 141 -5.99 0.48 19.98
CA PRO A 141 -5.36 0.78 21.26
C PRO A 141 -5.76 -0.23 22.35
N ASP A 142 -4.80 -0.90 22.94
CA ASP A 142 -5.05 -1.87 24.01
C ASP A 142 -3.82 -2.03 24.92
N THR A 143 -4.04 -2.57 26.11
CA THR A 143 -2.97 -2.94 27.04
C THR A 143 -3.01 -4.44 27.31
N ILE A 144 -2.02 -5.14 26.84
CA ILE A 144 -2.02 -6.59 26.76
C ILE A 144 -1.09 -7.18 27.81
N VAL A 145 -1.56 -8.27 28.38
CA VAL A 145 -0.75 -9.19 29.15
C VAL A 145 -0.68 -10.49 28.35
N PRO A 146 0.52 -10.89 27.90
CA PRO A 146 0.69 -12.18 27.23
C PRO A 146 0.28 -13.34 28.13
N GLY A 147 -0.32 -14.37 27.56
CA GLY A 147 -0.66 -15.59 28.27
C GLY A 147 0.56 -16.31 28.83
N ALA A 148 0.31 -17.42 29.54
CA ALA A 148 1.35 -18.18 30.23
C ALA A 148 2.46 -18.65 29.28
N TRP A 149 2.09 -19.09 28.08
CA TRP A 149 3.00 -19.62 27.08
C TRP A 149 3.06 -18.74 25.80
N GLU A 150 2.41 -17.58 25.86
CA GLU A 150 2.43 -16.66 24.73
C GLU A 150 3.69 -15.80 24.72
N GLU A 151 4.33 -15.76 23.59
CA GLU A 151 5.48 -14.92 23.32
C GLU A 151 5.32 -14.22 21.97
N SER A 152 6.00 -13.10 21.82
CA SER A 152 6.09 -12.40 20.54
C SER A 152 7.52 -12.43 20.05
N ASP A 153 7.75 -13.03 18.89
CA ASP A 153 9.08 -13.08 18.28
C ASP A 153 9.44 -11.74 17.63
N GLU A 154 8.44 -11.01 17.13
CA GLU A 154 8.61 -9.77 16.37
C GLU A 154 8.39 -8.50 17.21
N GLY A 155 7.86 -8.65 18.44
CA GLY A 155 7.50 -7.53 19.29
C GLY A 155 6.32 -6.70 18.75
N VAL A 156 6.26 -5.41 19.16
CA VAL A 156 5.22 -4.50 18.72
C VAL A 156 5.51 -4.03 17.30
N GLN A 157 4.58 -4.25 16.39
CA GLN A 157 4.64 -3.88 14.99
C GLN A 157 3.69 -2.71 14.68
N THR A 158 4.03 -1.92 13.68
CA THR A 158 3.14 -0.87 13.17
C THR A 158 2.32 -1.39 12.01
N ALA A 159 1.06 -0.96 11.93
CA ALA A 159 0.18 -1.30 10.82
C ALA A 159 0.75 -0.78 9.49
N SER A 160 0.56 -1.56 8.44
CA SER A 160 0.83 -1.10 7.08
C SER A 160 -0.28 -0.14 6.66
N PHE A 161 0.06 1.10 6.34
CA PHE A 161 -0.94 2.08 5.92
C PHE A 161 -1.25 1.94 4.44
N VAL A 162 -2.50 1.61 4.13
CA VAL A 162 -3.00 1.50 2.76
C VAL A 162 -3.68 2.81 2.37
N SER A 163 -3.17 3.45 1.33
CA SER A 163 -3.74 4.66 0.74
C SER A 163 -4.60 4.32 -0.49
N ALA A 164 -5.32 5.31 -1.01
CA ALA A 164 -6.08 5.13 -2.26
C ALA A 164 -5.19 4.76 -3.47
N GLY A 165 -3.89 5.04 -3.39
CA GLY A 165 -2.89 4.73 -4.43
C GLY A 165 -2.05 3.49 -4.17
N SER A 166 -2.24 2.80 -3.04
CA SER A 166 -1.46 1.61 -2.66
C SER A 166 -2.37 0.47 -2.21
N ALA A 167 -1.91 -0.75 -2.38
CA ALA A 167 -2.55 -1.96 -1.89
C ALA A 167 -1.48 -2.89 -1.31
N VAL A 168 -1.88 -3.75 -0.40
CA VAL A 168 -0.95 -4.66 0.29
C VAL A 168 -1.24 -6.09 -0.13
N VAL A 169 -0.20 -6.81 -0.54
CA VAL A 169 -0.27 -8.25 -0.80
C VAL A 169 0.00 -9.00 0.48
N VAL A 170 -0.96 -9.78 0.87
CA VAL A 170 -0.95 -10.57 2.10
C VAL A 170 -0.85 -12.05 1.75
N LEU A 171 0.11 -12.72 2.36
CA LEU A 171 0.28 -14.17 2.31
C LEU A 171 -0.26 -14.79 3.59
N ASN A 172 -1.16 -15.74 3.47
CA ASN A 172 -1.55 -16.60 4.56
C ASN A 172 -0.58 -17.79 4.64
N LYS A 173 0.18 -17.90 5.72
CA LYS A 173 1.16 -18.98 5.93
C LYS A 173 0.51 -20.35 6.17
N ALA A 174 -0.76 -20.39 6.58
CA ALA A 174 -1.43 -21.64 6.89
C ALA A 174 -1.85 -22.41 5.64
N ASP A 175 -2.26 -21.71 4.58
CA ASP A 175 -2.77 -22.31 3.33
C ASP A 175 -1.97 -21.90 2.07
N GLY A 176 -1.01 -20.99 2.22
CA GLY A 176 -0.18 -20.49 1.11
C GLY A 176 -0.93 -19.52 0.17
N THR A 177 -2.16 -19.15 0.48
CA THR A 177 -2.94 -18.25 -0.36
C THR A 177 -2.42 -16.82 -0.27
N LYS A 178 -2.40 -16.13 -1.41
CA LYS A 178 -2.10 -14.70 -1.47
C LYS A 178 -3.36 -13.93 -1.82
N ARG A 179 -3.62 -12.85 -1.12
CA ARG A 179 -4.72 -11.94 -1.39
C ARG A 179 -4.24 -10.49 -1.44
N LEU A 180 -4.94 -9.68 -2.20
CA LEU A 180 -4.68 -8.25 -2.28
C LEU A 180 -5.70 -7.49 -1.42
N TYR A 181 -5.19 -6.67 -0.49
CA TYR A 181 -6.00 -5.79 0.35
C TYR A 181 -5.95 -4.36 -0.20
N LYS A 182 -7.13 -3.80 -0.52
CA LYS A 182 -7.28 -2.52 -1.24
C LYS A 182 -7.95 -1.42 -0.41
N GLU A 183 -8.50 -1.75 0.76
CA GLU A 183 -9.23 -0.78 1.58
C GLU A 183 -8.29 0.24 2.19
N SER A 184 -8.62 1.52 2.09
CA SER A 184 -7.81 2.61 2.64
C SER A 184 -7.88 2.63 4.16
N GLY A 185 -6.72 2.72 4.80
CA GLY A 185 -6.60 2.75 6.25
C GLY A 185 -5.42 1.95 6.76
N PRO A 186 -5.29 1.81 8.07
CA PRO A 186 -4.31 0.93 8.68
C PRO A 186 -4.71 -0.53 8.46
N PHE A 187 -3.83 -1.29 7.87
CA PHE A 187 -4.00 -2.73 7.69
C PHE A 187 -3.29 -3.48 8.82
N PHE A 188 -4.03 -4.37 9.46
CA PHE A 188 -3.55 -5.28 10.48
C PHE A 188 -3.63 -6.72 9.95
N PRO A 189 -2.51 -7.45 9.87
CA PRO A 189 -2.53 -8.84 9.44
C PRO A 189 -3.29 -9.70 10.45
N ARG A 190 -4.04 -10.68 9.95
CA ARG A 190 -4.67 -11.71 10.78
C ARG A 190 -3.64 -12.74 11.26
N PRO A 191 -4.01 -13.64 12.18
CA PRO A 191 -3.15 -14.78 12.53
C PRO A 191 -2.71 -15.53 11.27
N TYR A 192 -1.45 -15.90 11.21
CA TYR A 192 -0.78 -16.55 10.06
C TYR A 192 -0.69 -15.70 8.79
N GLU A 193 -1.18 -14.46 8.79
CA GLU A 193 -1.00 -13.56 7.65
C GLU A 193 0.27 -12.72 7.79
N VAL A 194 0.97 -12.56 6.67
CA VAL A 194 2.17 -11.71 6.57
C VAL A 194 2.05 -10.79 5.37
N VAL A 195 2.43 -9.54 5.54
CA VAL A 195 2.58 -8.59 4.44
C VAL A 195 3.83 -8.97 3.64
N VAL A 196 3.66 -9.30 2.36
CA VAL A 196 4.75 -9.66 1.46
C VAL A 196 5.31 -8.43 0.78
N GLU A 197 4.42 -7.62 0.21
CA GLU A 197 4.79 -6.42 -0.55
C GLU A 197 3.64 -5.41 -0.57
N THR A 198 4.00 -4.16 -0.83
CA THR A 198 3.04 -3.10 -1.10
C THR A 198 3.07 -2.78 -2.58
N ARG A 199 1.92 -2.85 -3.25
CA ARG A 199 1.76 -2.54 -4.67
C ARG A 199 1.18 -1.16 -4.85
N SER A 200 1.77 -0.40 -5.75
CA SER A 200 1.22 0.88 -6.20
C SER A 200 0.13 0.66 -7.24
N ARG A 201 -0.83 1.58 -7.29
CA ARG A 201 -1.87 1.58 -8.30
C ARG A 201 -1.27 1.88 -9.68
N VAL A 202 -1.48 0.97 -10.60
CA VAL A 202 -1.11 1.16 -12.00
C VAL A 202 -2.16 2.02 -12.67
N ARG A 203 -1.73 3.11 -13.30
CA ARG A 203 -2.59 3.99 -14.10
C ARG A 203 -2.29 3.77 -15.56
N VAL A 204 -3.32 3.59 -16.36
CA VAL A 204 -3.27 3.48 -17.81
C VAL A 204 -3.99 4.70 -18.38
N LEU A 205 -3.31 5.44 -19.22
CA LEU A 205 -3.88 6.64 -19.83
C LEU A 205 -4.95 6.26 -20.87
N PRO A 206 -5.85 7.18 -21.25
CA PRO A 206 -6.93 6.87 -22.19
C PRO A 206 -6.47 6.34 -23.54
N HIS A 207 -5.29 6.74 -23.98
CA HIS A 207 -4.67 6.33 -25.25
C HIS A 207 -3.69 5.17 -25.10
N GLU A 208 -3.49 4.66 -23.89
CA GLU A 208 -2.61 3.55 -23.60
C GLU A 208 -3.40 2.28 -23.33
N THR A 209 -2.76 1.16 -23.61
CA THR A 209 -3.24 -0.17 -23.24
C THR A 209 -2.10 -0.93 -22.56
N MET A 210 -2.42 -1.63 -21.51
CA MET A 210 -1.49 -2.47 -20.79
C MET A 210 -1.99 -3.91 -20.81
N VAL A 211 -1.09 -4.86 -21.05
CA VAL A 211 -1.36 -6.28 -21.03
C VAL A 211 -0.80 -6.88 -19.75
N VAL A 212 -1.63 -7.63 -19.06
CA VAL A 212 -1.28 -8.35 -17.84
C VAL A 212 -1.53 -9.83 -18.06
N ARG A 213 -0.60 -10.66 -17.65
CA ARG A 213 -0.74 -12.12 -17.66
C ARG A 213 -1.16 -12.56 -16.25
N ASN A 214 -2.26 -13.31 -16.16
CA ASN A 214 -2.72 -13.86 -14.90
C ASN A 214 -1.99 -15.17 -14.54
N ALA A 215 -2.27 -15.71 -13.35
CA ALA A 215 -1.71 -16.96 -12.85
C ALA A 215 -1.95 -18.18 -13.77
N PHE A 216 -2.99 -18.15 -14.61
CA PHE A 216 -3.34 -19.22 -15.55
C PHE A 216 -2.74 -19.03 -16.93
N GLY A 217 -1.87 -18.02 -17.14
CA GLY A 217 -1.26 -17.70 -18.41
C GLY A 217 -2.16 -16.94 -19.39
N ARG A 218 -3.38 -16.54 -18.98
CA ARG A 218 -4.30 -15.77 -19.84
C ARG A 218 -3.96 -14.29 -19.80
N TYR A 219 -4.10 -13.64 -20.94
CA TYR A 219 -3.92 -12.22 -21.07
C TYR A 219 -5.18 -11.45 -20.68
N ILE A 220 -5.00 -10.42 -19.87
CA ILE A 220 -6.02 -9.44 -19.48
C ILE A 220 -5.55 -8.10 -20.02
N VAL A 221 -6.42 -7.42 -20.76
CA VAL A 221 -6.11 -6.15 -21.41
C VAL A 221 -6.79 -5.01 -20.63
N TYR A 222 -6.00 -4.07 -20.15
CA TYR A 222 -6.47 -2.88 -19.45
C TYR A 222 -6.28 -1.62 -20.32
N GLY A 223 -7.33 -0.83 -20.49
CA GLY A 223 -7.33 0.39 -21.32
C GLY A 223 -7.76 0.13 -22.77
N GLY A 224 -7.38 1.03 -23.66
CA GLY A 224 -7.69 0.92 -25.10
C GLY A 224 -9.10 1.38 -25.51
N ASN A 225 -9.96 1.73 -24.57
CA ASN A 225 -11.36 2.15 -24.85
C ASN A 225 -11.55 3.67 -24.84
N GLY A 226 -10.46 4.44 -24.87
CA GLY A 226 -10.51 5.90 -24.77
C GLY A 226 -10.79 6.44 -23.37
N THR A 227 -10.93 5.56 -22.36
CA THR A 227 -11.11 5.93 -20.95
C THR A 227 -9.87 5.53 -20.17
N GLY A 228 -9.33 6.46 -19.39
CA GLY A 228 -8.25 6.14 -18.48
C GLY A 228 -8.72 5.17 -17.41
N THR A 229 -7.93 4.15 -17.16
CA THR A 229 -8.21 3.13 -16.15
C THR A 229 -7.11 3.09 -15.11
N SER A 230 -7.46 2.69 -13.90
CA SER A 230 -6.46 2.41 -12.87
C SER A 230 -6.82 1.17 -12.09
N PHE A 231 -5.85 0.33 -11.86
CA PHE A 231 -6.03 -0.96 -11.21
C PHE A 231 -4.82 -1.33 -10.36
N PHE A 232 -4.98 -2.33 -9.53
CA PHE A 232 -3.88 -2.98 -8.85
C PHE A 232 -3.66 -4.34 -9.48
N LEU A 233 -2.42 -4.72 -9.67
CA LEU A 233 -2.06 -6.08 -10.07
C LEU A 233 -2.45 -7.05 -8.94
N GLU A 234 -3.25 -8.05 -9.28
CA GLU A 234 -3.59 -9.12 -8.35
C GLU A 234 -2.36 -9.99 -8.05
N PRO A 235 -2.36 -10.75 -6.95
CA PRO A 235 -1.30 -11.72 -6.68
C PRO A 235 -1.12 -12.65 -7.88
N PHE A 236 0.14 -12.91 -8.28
CA PHE A 236 0.50 -13.73 -9.44
C PHE A 236 0.16 -13.12 -10.81
N GLU A 237 -0.25 -11.88 -10.88
CA GLU A 237 -0.35 -11.16 -12.13
C GLU A 237 0.95 -10.43 -12.43
N GLU A 238 1.35 -10.47 -13.68
CA GLU A 238 2.56 -9.85 -14.19
C GLU A 238 2.25 -8.99 -15.42
N VAL A 239 2.90 -7.84 -15.52
CA VAL A 239 2.84 -7.02 -16.73
C VAL A 239 3.61 -7.72 -17.83
N VAL A 240 2.99 -7.87 -19.00
CA VAL A 240 3.64 -8.47 -20.16
C VAL A 240 4.57 -7.44 -20.81
N GLU A 241 5.82 -7.80 -20.94
CA GLU A 241 6.81 -7.04 -21.70
C GLU A 241 6.97 -7.66 -23.08
N MET A 242 6.70 -6.86 -24.10
CA MET A 242 6.88 -7.24 -25.50
C MET A 242 8.13 -6.58 -26.06
N GLN A 243 8.82 -7.27 -26.97
CA GLN A 243 10.01 -6.74 -27.64
C GLN A 243 9.62 -6.31 -29.05
N TRP A 244 9.56 -4.99 -29.28
CA TRP A 244 9.19 -4.45 -30.59
C TRP A 244 10.40 -3.86 -31.31
N SER A 245 10.46 -4.09 -32.62
CA SER A 245 11.45 -3.46 -33.48
C SER A 245 11.25 -1.94 -33.53
N SER A 246 12.32 -1.23 -33.40
CA SER A 246 12.36 0.25 -33.52
C SER A 246 13.23 0.60 -34.71
N PHE A 247 12.68 1.41 -35.62
CA PHE A 247 13.30 1.84 -36.87
C PHE A 247 13.51 3.36 -36.80
N SER A 248 14.72 3.76 -36.48
CA SER A 248 15.09 5.18 -36.42
C SER A 248 15.55 5.68 -37.79
N GLU A 249 15.32 6.95 -38.02
CA GLU A 249 15.88 7.65 -39.19
C GLU A 249 17.41 7.72 -39.04
N PRO A 250 18.15 7.26 -40.07
CA PRO A 250 19.61 7.32 -40.00
C PRO A 250 20.12 8.77 -40.01
N PRO A 251 21.26 9.04 -39.40
CA PRO A 251 21.95 10.31 -39.62
C PRO A 251 22.28 10.47 -41.10
N GLU A 252 22.47 11.70 -41.60
CA GLU A 252 22.69 11.99 -43.03
C GLU A 252 23.70 11.05 -43.66
N GLY A 253 23.26 10.28 -44.68
CA GLY A 253 24.11 9.34 -45.44
C GLY A 253 24.34 7.96 -44.77
N GLY A 254 23.74 7.70 -43.58
CA GLY A 254 23.89 6.43 -42.88
C GLY A 254 22.90 5.33 -43.31
N LEU A 255 23.15 4.12 -42.84
CA LEU A 255 22.21 3.00 -42.94
C LEU A 255 21.24 3.02 -41.79
N GLN A 256 19.98 2.60 -42.03
CA GLN A 256 18.98 2.49 -40.98
C GLN A 256 19.39 1.42 -39.95
N VAL A 257 19.37 1.81 -38.69
CA VAL A 257 19.62 0.91 -37.56
C VAL A 257 18.30 0.33 -37.07
N VAL A 258 18.25 -0.98 -36.98
CA VAL A 258 17.14 -1.71 -36.35
C VAL A 258 17.53 -2.03 -34.92
N SER A 259 16.76 -1.54 -33.96
CA SER A 259 16.94 -1.85 -32.55
C SER A 259 15.66 -2.47 -31.98
N THR A 260 15.77 -3.16 -30.87
CA THR A 260 14.62 -3.72 -30.19
C THR A 260 14.35 -2.95 -28.91
N THR A 261 13.11 -2.56 -28.68
CA THR A 261 12.70 -1.81 -27.47
C THR A 261 11.68 -2.60 -26.69
N PRO A 262 11.83 -2.69 -25.35
CA PRO A 262 10.81 -3.31 -24.51
C PRO A 262 9.58 -2.41 -24.42
N VAL A 263 8.41 -2.98 -24.61
CA VAL A 263 7.11 -2.29 -24.57
C VAL A 263 6.21 -2.96 -23.55
N THR A 264 5.92 -2.29 -22.47
CA THR A 264 4.96 -2.72 -21.43
C THR A 264 3.63 -1.97 -21.56
N ARG A 265 3.63 -0.83 -22.27
CA ARG A 265 2.46 0.00 -22.53
C ARG A 265 2.33 0.24 -24.02
N ILE A 266 1.21 -0.15 -24.57
CA ILE A 266 0.90 0.02 -25.99
C ILE A 266 0.19 1.34 -26.16
N ASP A 267 0.79 2.27 -26.91
CA ASP A 267 0.12 3.50 -27.32
C ASP A 267 -0.79 3.22 -28.53
N MET A 268 -2.08 3.43 -28.36
CA MET A 268 -3.12 3.18 -29.37
C MET A 268 -3.24 4.30 -30.41
N ARG A 269 -2.50 5.38 -30.25
CA ARG A 269 -2.47 6.49 -31.21
C ARG A 269 -1.66 6.11 -32.45
N ALA A 270 -1.93 6.82 -33.54
CA ALA A 270 -1.12 6.68 -34.76
C ALA A 270 0.32 7.08 -34.49
N ARG A 271 1.23 6.21 -34.92
CA ARG A 271 2.67 6.40 -34.85
C ARG A 271 3.30 6.31 -36.24
N LYS A 272 4.49 6.88 -36.34
CA LYS A 272 5.29 6.89 -37.55
C LYS A 272 6.46 5.90 -37.40
N THR A 273 6.66 5.06 -38.42
CA THR A 273 7.85 4.23 -38.54
C THR A 273 8.58 4.62 -39.79
N PHE A 274 9.89 4.89 -39.70
CA PHE A 274 10.75 5.17 -40.85
C PHE A 274 11.19 3.91 -41.53
N PHE A 275 11.32 3.96 -42.85
CA PHE A 275 11.92 2.86 -43.65
C PHE A 275 12.92 3.36 -44.68
N GLN A 276 13.90 2.54 -44.96
CA GLN A 276 14.88 2.73 -45.99
C GLN A 276 15.15 1.36 -46.63
N TYR A 277 14.81 1.22 -47.93
CA TYR A 277 14.98 -0.05 -48.66
C TYR A 277 15.73 0.18 -49.95
N ASP A 278 16.64 -0.75 -50.24
CA ASP A 278 17.27 -0.85 -51.57
C ASP A 278 16.44 -1.81 -52.44
N VAL A 279 15.96 -1.32 -53.54
CA VAL A 279 15.08 -2.04 -54.49
C VAL A 279 15.66 -1.93 -55.89
N ARG A 280 15.25 -2.82 -56.79
CA ARG A 280 15.64 -2.75 -58.19
C ARG A 280 14.42 -2.69 -59.08
N THR A 281 14.48 -1.82 -60.10
CA THR A 281 13.50 -1.74 -61.19
C THR A 281 13.65 -2.90 -62.17
N ASN A 282 12.67 -3.04 -63.07
CA ASN A 282 12.71 -4.08 -64.13
C ASN A 282 13.91 -3.93 -65.04
N ASP A 283 14.35 -2.72 -65.33
CA ASP A 283 15.57 -2.37 -66.11
C ASP A 283 16.86 -2.44 -65.27
N ASN A 284 16.82 -3.11 -64.12
CA ASN A 284 17.93 -3.40 -63.22
C ASN A 284 18.62 -2.15 -62.61
N VAL A 285 17.94 -1.02 -62.53
CA VAL A 285 18.45 0.16 -61.84
C VAL A 285 18.21 0.01 -60.31
N ALA A 286 19.27 0.14 -59.53
CA ALA A 286 19.21 0.09 -58.07
C ALA A 286 18.78 1.44 -57.49
N LEU A 287 17.67 1.42 -56.80
CA LEU A 287 17.10 2.59 -56.12
C LEU A 287 17.07 2.39 -54.59
N ARG A 288 17.47 3.40 -53.89
CA ARG A 288 17.28 3.48 -52.47
C ARG A 288 16.04 4.35 -52.19
N ILE A 289 15.02 3.76 -51.59
CA ILE A 289 13.75 4.41 -51.29
C ILE A 289 13.63 4.61 -49.83
N GLN A 290 13.28 5.86 -49.45
CA GLN A 290 13.08 6.28 -48.07
C GLN A 290 11.66 6.75 -47.86
N GLY A 291 11.12 6.49 -46.67
CA GLY A 291 9.78 6.92 -46.40
C GLY A 291 9.32 6.64 -44.97
N SER A 292 8.05 6.86 -44.77
CA SER A 292 7.40 6.68 -43.46
C SER A 292 6.08 5.93 -43.61
N ILE A 293 5.82 5.06 -42.65
CA ILE A 293 4.57 4.32 -42.53
C ILE A 293 3.84 4.83 -41.30
N PHE A 294 2.61 5.27 -41.46
CA PHE A 294 1.73 5.69 -40.40
C PHE A 294 0.77 4.57 -40.02
N TRP A 295 0.83 4.14 -38.79
CA TRP A 295 0.05 3.02 -38.32
C TRP A 295 -0.34 3.16 -36.86
N GLN A 296 -1.34 2.39 -36.43
CA GLN A 296 -1.78 2.28 -35.05
C GLN A 296 -2.21 0.87 -34.71
N VAL A 297 -2.14 0.54 -33.44
CA VAL A 297 -2.77 -0.66 -32.89
C VAL A 297 -4.24 -0.37 -32.68
N LYS A 298 -5.13 -1.21 -33.21
CA LYS A 298 -6.58 -1.08 -33.09
C LYS A 298 -7.18 -2.13 -32.16
N ASP A 299 -6.66 -3.35 -32.20
CA ASP A 299 -7.13 -4.48 -31.41
C ASP A 299 -5.94 -5.22 -30.80
N VAL A 300 -5.77 -5.04 -29.49
CA VAL A 300 -4.65 -5.63 -28.75
C VAL A 300 -4.84 -7.15 -28.58
N ALA A 301 -6.07 -7.65 -28.52
CA ALA A 301 -6.31 -9.09 -28.37
C ALA A 301 -5.82 -9.84 -29.60
N LYS A 302 -6.18 -9.37 -30.81
CA LYS A 302 -5.69 -9.95 -32.07
C LYS A 302 -4.17 -9.83 -32.23
N LEU A 303 -3.62 -8.71 -31.74
CA LEU A 303 -2.18 -8.48 -31.76
C LEU A 303 -1.45 -9.56 -30.94
N LEU A 304 -1.90 -9.81 -29.71
CA LEU A 304 -1.29 -10.78 -28.82
C LEU A 304 -1.33 -12.22 -29.36
N ASP A 305 -2.40 -12.54 -30.10
CA ASP A 305 -2.59 -13.90 -30.64
C ASP A 305 -1.72 -14.16 -31.85
N LEU A 306 -1.42 -13.15 -32.68
CA LEU A 306 -0.85 -13.34 -33.99
C LEU A 306 0.53 -12.74 -34.22
N THR A 307 0.98 -11.78 -33.39
CA THR A 307 2.31 -11.18 -33.58
C THR A 307 2.97 -10.79 -32.27
N ALA A 308 4.28 -11.03 -32.19
CA ALA A 308 5.12 -10.58 -31.11
C ALA A 308 5.74 -9.19 -31.39
N ASP A 309 5.93 -8.85 -32.67
CA ASP A 309 6.55 -7.62 -33.12
C ASP A 309 5.76 -6.95 -34.25
N PRO A 310 4.71 -6.17 -33.90
CA PRO A 310 3.87 -5.53 -34.92
C PRO A 310 4.62 -4.50 -35.78
N ALA A 311 5.62 -3.82 -35.19
CA ALA A 311 6.43 -2.84 -35.93
C ALA A 311 7.30 -3.51 -36.97
N GLY A 312 7.91 -4.64 -36.61
CA GLY A 312 8.66 -5.48 -37.53
C GLY A 312 7.79 -6.02 -38.65
N ASP A 313 6.62 -6.57 -38.33
CA ASP A 313 5.69 -7.11 -39.31
C ASP A 313 5.29 -6.07 -40.37
N ILE A 314 4.96 -4.86 -39.94
CA ILE A 314 4.61 -3.76 -40.84
C ILE A 314 5.81 -3.41 -41.74
N TRP A 315 6.99 -3.30 -41.16
CA TRP A 315 8.20 -2.90 -41.86
C TRP A 315 8.61 -3.92 -42.92
N TYR A 316 8.61 -5.22 -42.56
CA TYR A 316 8.97 -6.30 -43.52
C TYR A 316 7.90 -6.48 -44.60
N LYS A 317 6.62 -6.35 -44.27
CA LYS A 317 5.53 -6.44 -45.23
C LYS A 317 5.59 -5.29 -46.23
N ALA A 318 5.85 -4.07 -45.77
CA ALA A 318 6.04 -2.90 -46.61
C ALA A 318 7.26 -3.05 -47.54
N ARG A 319 8.37 -3.60 -47.03
CA ARG A 319 9.55 -3.93 -47.84
C ARG A 319 9.21 -4.88 -48.98
N SER A 320 8.51 -5.97 -48.68
CA SER A 320 8.09 -6.95 -49.67
C SER A 320 7.20 -6.34 -50.75
N LEU A 321 6.27 -5.46 -50.34
CA LEU A 321 5.39 -4.73 -51.26
C LEU A 321 6.19 -3.86 -52.23
N LEU A 322 7.08 -3.05 -51.71
CA LEU A 322 7.90 -2.13 -52.52
C LEU A 322 8.78 -2.87 -53.48
N ILE A 323 9.46 -3.95 -53.03
CA ILE A 323 10.28 -4.78 -53.91
C ILE A 323 9.43 -5.35 -55.02
N THR A 324 8.27 -5.97 -54.71
CA THR A 324 7.40 -6.62 -55.71
C THR A 324 6.81 -5.63 -56.71
N THR A 325 6.49 -4.40 -56.24
CA THR A 325 5.86 -3.39 -57.11
C THR A 325 6.86 -2.72 -58.02
N ILE A 326 8.04 -2.38 -57.51
CA ILE A 326 9.03 -1.63 -58.26
C ILE A 326 9.78 -2.51 -59.23
N SER A 327 9.99 -3.81 -58.91
CA SER A 327 10.62 -4.75 -59.84
C SER A 327 9.81 -5.03 -61.10
N LYS A 328 8.54 -4.62 -61.18
CA LYS A 328 7.66 -4.83 -62.35
C LYS A 328 7.67 -3.65 -63.31
N VAL A 329 8.23 -2.52 -62.95
CA VAL A 329 8.19 -1.30 -63.76
C VAL A 329 9.59 -0.80 -64.07
N ASP A 330 9.72 -0.15 -65.22
CA ASP A 330 10.97 0.49 -65.61
C ASP A 330 11.14 1.81 -64.89
N LEU A 331 12.39 2.31 -64.80
CA LEU A 331 12.71 3.55 -64.11
C LEU A 331 11.89 4.73 -64.59
N GLU A 332 11.70 4.89 -65.91
CA GLU A 332 10.96 5.99 -66.52
C GLU A 332 9.49 5.95 -66.07
N THR A 333 8.83 4.82 -66.11
CA THR A 333 7.46 4.62 -65.62
C THR A 333 7.37 4.85 -64.12
N PHE A 334 8.37 4.38 -63.38
CA PHE A 334 8.45 4.64 -61.94
C PHE A 334 8.54 6.15 -61.66
N MET A 335 9.42 6.86 -62.32
CA MET A 335 9.57 8.32 -62.15
C MET A 335 8.33 9.11 -62.53
N ALA A 336 7.63 8.72 -63.59
CA ALA A 336 6.43 9.42 -64.06
C ALA A 336 5.24 9.34 -63.04
N GLY A 337 5.18 8.24 -62.27
CA GLY A 337 3.98 8.03 -61.42
C GLY A 337 4.19 7.17 -60.18
N PHE A 338 5.37 7.18 -59.57
CA PHE A 338 5.71 6.26 -58.44
C PHE A 338 4.72 6.36 -57.26
N ASN A 339 4.22 7.55 -56.93
CA ASN A 339 3.27 7.70 -55.86
C ASN A 339 1.94 7.01 -56.13
N THR A 340 1.42 7.14 -57.35
CA THR A 340 0.20 6.47 -57.77
C THR A 340 0.36 4.95 -57.76
N LEU A 341 1.48 4.47 -58.25
CA LEU A 341 1.86 3.08 -58.29
C LEU A 341 1.94 2.47 -56.89
N ILE A 342 2.70 3.11 -56.01
CA ILE A 342 2.90 2.63 -54.63
C ILE A 342 1.60 2.72 -53.83
N ARG A 343 0.81 3.77 -54.03
CA ARG A 343 -0.47 3.91 -53.35
C ARG A 343 -1.48 2.84 -53.76
N GLN A 344 -1.59 2.55 -55.07
CA GLN A 344 -2.47 1.48 -55.57
C GLN A 344 -2.03 0.11 -55.05
N ALA A 345 -0.73 -0.17 -55.06
CA ALA A 345 -0.20 -1.39 -54.50
C ALA A 345 -0.44 -1.52 -52.98
N PHE A 346 -0.32 -0.40 -52.25
CA PHE A 346 -0.58 -0.36 -50.82
C PHE A 346 -2.07 -0.55 -50.49
N ASP A 347 -2.97 0.11 -51.23
CA ASP A 347 -4.41 -0.05 -51.08
C ASP A 347 -4.88 -1.47 -51.37
N ALA A 348 -4.30 -2.13 -52.38
CA ALA A 348 -4.51 -3.53 -52.68
C ALA A 348 -4.03 -4.44 -51.54
N GLN A 349 -2.85 -4.21 -50.99
CA GLN A 349 -2.30 -4.96 -49.86
C GLN A 349 -3.08 -4.75 -48.56
N ARG A 350 -3.60 -3.55 -48.36
CA ARG A 350 -4.46 -3.22 -47.20
C ARG A 350 -5.74 -4.05 -47.22
N SER A 351 -6.26 -4.39 -48.35
CA SER A 351 -7.47 -5.23 -48.50
C SER A 351 -7.21 -6.73 -48.26
N ASP A 352 -5.95 -7.20 -48.27
CA ASP A 352 -5.54 -8.59 -48.00
C ASP A 352 -5.85 -9.09 -46.56
N GLY A 353 -6.26 -8.18 -45.64
CA GLY A 353 -6.54 -8.54 -44.26
C GLY A 353 -5.31 -8.71 -43.37
N PHE A 354 -4.09 -8.72 -43.91
CA PHE A 354 -2.86 -8.98 -43.15
C PHE A 354 -2.72 -8.10 -41.91
N TYR A 355 -2.99 -6.83 -42.04
CA TYR A 355 -2.89 -5.87 -40.91
C TYR A 355 -4.08 -5.98 -39.98
N SER A 356 -5.30 -6.08 -40.50
CA SER A 356 -6.52 -6.18 -39.74
C SER A 356 -6.61 -7.42 -38.87
N ASP A 357 -6.10 -8.55 -39.39
CA ASP A 357 -6.07 -9.83 -38.67
C ASP A 357 -5.14 -9.75 -37.43
N ARG A 358 -4.06 -8.99 -37.55
CA ARG A 358 -3.12 -8.72 -36.45
C ARG A 358 -3.53 -7.55 -35.55
N GLY A 359 -4.75 -7.05 -35.71
CA GLY A 359 -5.23 -5.92 -34.91
C GLY A 359 -4.54 -4.59 -35.23
N LEU A 360 -3.92 -4.47 -36.39
CA LEU A 360 -3.19 -3.28 -36.82
C LEU A 360 -3.99 -2.52 -37.87
N GLN A 361 -3.89 -1.20 -37.84
CA GLN A 361 -4.41 -0.32 -38.86
C GLN A 361 -3.26 0.51 -39.43
N VAL A 362 -2.94 0.30 -40.71
CA VAL A 362 -1.98 1.15 -41.41
C VAL A 362 -2.76 2.21 -42.17
N HIS A 363 -2.44 3.47 -41.92
CA HIS A 363 -3.17 4.61 -42.51
C HIS A 363 -2.60 4.96 -43.87
N SER A 364 -1.29 5.13 -43.94
CA SER A 364 -0.61 5.49 -45.18
C SER A 364 0.84 5.03 -45.16
N MET A 365 1.37 4.81 -46.33
CA MET A 365 2.78 4.67 -46.56
C MET A 365 3.23 5.76 -47.52
N GLU A 366 4.21 6.54 -47.12
CA GLU A 366 4.64 7.72 -47.84
C GLU A 366 6.13 7.61 -48.14
N VAL A 367 6.45 7.77 -49.39
CA VAL A 367 7.84 7.85 -49.86
C VAL A 367 8.27 9.32 -49.78
N THR A 368 9.30 9.57 -48.97
CA THR A 368 9.85 10.90 -48.75
C THR A 368 10.97 11.22 -49.71
N GLY A 369 11.62 10.20 -50.25
CA GLY A 369 12.70 10.37 -51.23
C GLY A 369 13.15 9.07 -51.84
N TYR A 370 13.77 9.17 -52.99
CA TYR A 370 14.48 8.07 -53.61
C TYR A 370 15.75 8.58 -54.25
N SER A 371 16.77 7.77 -54.32
CA SER A 371 18.04 8.07 -54.97
C SER A 371 18.56 6.83 -55.68
N PRO A 372 19.17 6.99 -56.87
CA PRO A 372 19.85 5.87 -57.48
C PRO A 372 21.09 5.51 -56.65
N THR A 373 21.36 4.21 -56.55
CA THR A 373 22.52 3.70 -55.79
C THR A 373 23.80 3.81 -56.62
N ASP A 374 23.67 3.92 -57.97
CA ASP A 374 24.75 4.00 -58.90
C ASP A 374 25.14 5.49 -59.22
N ALA A 375 26.37 5.86 -58.87
CA ALA A 375 26.86 7.22 -58.99
C ALA A 375 27.08 7.71 -60.43
N ALA A 376 27.25 6.81 -61.40
CA ALA A 376 27.56 7.20 -62.77
C ALA A 376 26.37 7.75 -63.56
N THR A 377 25.16 7.30 -63.21
CA THR A 377 23.88 7.75 -63.84
C THR A 377 23.19 8.84 -63.01
N GLY A 378 23.75 9.17 -61.83
CA GLY A 378 23.04 9.83 -60.75
C GLY A 378 22.85 11.33 -60.89
N THR A 379 23.75 12.07 -61.46
CA THR A 379 23.74 13.52 -61.35
C THR A 379 22.62 14.19 -62.17
N THR A 380 22.39 13.79 -63.38
CA THR A 380 21.33 14.39 -64.22
C THR A 380 19.93 13.85 -63.88
N LEU A 381 19.84 12.56 -63.49
CA LEU A 381 18.61 11.95 -62.98
C LEU A 381 18.19 12.46 -61.59
N GLN A 382 19.19 12.75 -60.75
CA GLN A 382 18.92 13.27 -59.40
C GLN A 382 18.18 14.60 -59.40
N GLU A 383 18.46 15.46 -60.35
CA GLU A 383 17.85 16.80 -60.40
C GLU A 383 16.37 16.71 -60.84
N ILE A 384 16.06 15.91 -61.89
CA ILE A 384 14.70 15.67 -62.35
C ILE A 384 13.87 14.87 -61.32
N ILE A 385 14.51 13.89 -60.69
CA ILE A 385 13.94 13.07 -59.63
C ILE A 385 13.58 13.92 -58.44
N LYS A 386 14.50 14.78 -57.98
CA LYS A 386 14.32 15.65 -56.84
C LYS A 386 13.15 16.60 -57.03
N GLU A 387 13.06 17.29 -58.17
CA GLU A 387 12.01 18.25 -58.45
C GLU A 387 10.61 17.61 -58.53
N THR A 388 10.51 16.46 -59.17
CA THR A 388 9.24 15.68 -59.26
C THR A 388 8.82 15.11 -57.91
N THR A 389 9.79 14.55 -57.16
CA THR A 389 9.57 13.94 -55.82
C THR A 389 9.18 15.00 -54.82
N ASP A 390 9.86 16.12 -54.76
CA ASP A 390 9.56 17.21 -53.84
C ASP A 390 8.17 17.80 -54.04
N ARG A 391 7.69 17.89 -55.30
CA ARG A 391 6.35 18.36 -55.61
C ARG A 391 5.28 17.38 -55.15
N ILE A 392 5.51 16.08 -55.32
CA ILE A 392 4.55 15.02 -54.97
C ILE A 392 4.55 14.81 -53.43
N ASN A 393 5.70 14.81 -52.78
CA ASN A 393 5.83 14.66 -51.34
C ASN A 393 5.13 15.81 -50.56
N ARG A 394 5.19 17.04 -51.08
CA ARG A 394 4.44 18.16 -50.49
C ARG A 394 2.93 17.90 -50.52
N LEU A 395 2.42 17.35 -51.58
CA LEU A 395 1.00 17.02 -51.69
C LEU A 395 0.59 15.85 -50.79
N GLN A 396 1.44 14.85 -50.65
CA GLN A 396 1.17 13.71 -49.76
C GLN A 396 1.34 14.03 -48.28
N ALA A 397 2.41 14.78 -47.95
CA ALA A 397 2.62 15.25 -46.57
C ALA A 397 1.45 16.10 -46.08
N GLN A 398 0.86 16.91 -46.96
CA GLN A 398 -0.29 17.74 -46.63
C GLN A 398 -1.56 16.88 -46.39
N ARG A 399 -1.78 15.82 -47.16
CA ARG A 399 -2.89 14.84 -46.98
C ARG A 399 -2.73 14.07 -45.67
N SER A 400 -1.53 13.51 -45.45
CA SER A 400 -1.21 12.77 -44.23
C SER A 400 -1.31 13.61 -42.96
N GLN A 401 -0.75 14.85 -42.98
CA GLN A 401 -0.93 15.79 -41.88
C GLN A 401 -2.41 16.06 -41.56
N ASN A 402 -3.26 16.13 -42.60
CA ASN A 402 -4.67 16.34 -42.41
C ASN A 402 -5.35 15.10 -41.75
N ASP A 403 -4.96 13.90 -42.14
CA ASP A 403 -5.50 12.66 -41.57
C ASP A 403 -5.01 12.45 -40.12
N VAL A 404 -3.71 12.74 -39.85
CA VAL A 404 -3.17 12.74 -38.49
C VAL A 404 -3.83 13.83 -37.62
N LYS A 405 -4.06 15.04 -38.18
CA LYS A 405 -4.78 16.10 -37.47
C LYS A 405 -6.22 15.70 -37.18
N LYS A 406 -6.92 15.05 -38.13
CA LYS A 406 -8.28 14.53 -37.89
C LYS A 406 -8.28 13.46 -36.77
N ALA A 407 -7.37 12.49 -36.86
CA ALA A 407 -7.26 11.45 -35.82
C ALA A 407 -6.94 12.05 -34.44
N LYS A 408 -6.05 13.05 -34.41
CA LYS A 408 -5.70 13.78 -33.19
C LYS A 408 -6.87 14.56 -32.63
N LEU A 409 -7.61 15.28 -33.49
CA LEU A 409 -8.83 16.00 -33.09
C LEU A 409 -9.90 15.05 -32.54
N PHE A 410 -10.12 13.88 -33.14
CA PHE A 410 -11.04 12.89 -32.61
C PHE A 410 -10.59 12.36 -31.24
N SER A 411 -9.28 12.13 -31.08
CA SER A 411 -8.71 11.73 -29.77
C SER A 411 -8.88 12.84 -28.73
N ASP A 412 -8.57 14.09 -29.10
CA ASP A 412 -8.69 15.24 -28.19
C ASP A 412 -10.17 15.50 -27.80
N ILE A 413 -11.12 15.34 -28.74
CA ILE A 413 -12.56 15.44 -28.45
C ILE A 413 -13.00 14.33 -27.46
N SER A 414 -12.49 13.09 -27.63
CA SER A 414 -12.83 12.00 -26.72
C SER A 414 -12.23 12.23 -25.33
N LEU A 415 -11.00 12.72 -25.27
CA LEU A 415 -10.33 13.11 -24.03
C LEU A 415 -11.08 14.22 -23.28
N GLU A 416 -11.54 15.24 -24.03
CA GLU A 416 -12.29 16.36 -23.45
C GLU A 416 -13.66 15.93 -22.94
N LYS A 417 -14.32 15.01 -23.63
CA LYS A 417 -15.57 14.38 -23.16
C LYS A 417 -15.35 13.60 -21.86
N GLU A 418 -14.25 12.84 -21.75
CA GLU A 418 -13.95 12.09 -20.52
C GLU A 418 -13.48 13.00 -19.39
N ARG A 419 -12.75 14.08 -19.69
CA ARG A 419 -12.44 15.12 -18.70
C ARG A 419 -13.70 15.77 -18.14
N THR A 420 -14.62 16.12 -19.03
CA THR A 420 -15.92 16.68 -18.62
C THR A 420 -16.71 15.71 -17.74
N ARG A 421 -16.68 14.40 -18.10
CA ARG A 421 -17.32 13.36 -17.30
C ARG A 421 -16.66 13.17 -15.94
N LEU A 422 -15.33 13.25 -15.90
CA LEU A 422 -14.57 13.16 -14.65
C LEU A 422 -14.85 14.36 -13.75
N ILE A 423 -14.87 15.58 -14.32
CA ILE A 423 -15.19 16.81 -13.57
C ILE A 423 -16.64 16.75 -13.04
N THR A 424 -17.58 16.28 -13.86
CA THR A 424 -18.99 16.11 -13.40
C THR A 424 -19.11 15.05 -12.31
N THR A 425 -18.33 13.96 -12.40
CA THR A 425 -18.30 12.93 -11.35
C THR A 425 -17.67 13.45 -10.07
N GLN A 426 -16.57 14.21 -10.18
CA GLN A 426 -15.94 14.87 -9.03
C GLN A 426 -16.88 15.87 -8.36
N ALA A 427 -17.52 16.75 -9.15
CA ALA A 427 -18.49 17.70 -8.62
C ALA A 427 -19.70 17.02 -7.96
N ASN A 428 -20.18 15.90 -8.53
CA ASN A 428 -21.24 15.11 -7.91
C ASN A 428 -20.78 14.45 -6.60
N ASN A 429 -19.56 13.94 -6.55
CA ASN A 429 -18.99 13.36 -5.32
C ASN A 429 -18.78 14.43 -4.24
N GLU A 430 -18.26 15.60 -4.61
CA GLU A 430 -18.13 16.75 -3.69
C GLU A 430 -19.49 17.19 -3.15
N ARG A 431 -20.51 17.24 -4.03
CA ARG A 431 -21.87 17.55 -3.62
C ARG A 431 -22.46 16.50 -2.68
N LEU A 432 -22.16 15.22 -2.93
CA LEU A 432 -22.62 14.11 -2.08
C LEU A 432 -21.91 14.13 -0.72
N VAL A 433 -20.62 14.44 -0.70
CA VAL A 433 -19.87 14.65 0.55
C VAL A 433 -20.42 15.83 1.33
N ALA A 434 -20.63 16.98 0.67
CA ALA A 434 -21.19 18.17 1.32
C ALA A 434 -22.62 17.94 1.84
N THR A 435 -23.46 17.16 1.11
CA THR A 435 -24.79 16.77 1.60
C THR A 435 -24.71 15.86 2.82
N ASN A 436 -23.84 14.85 2.79
CA ASN A 436 -23.64 13.95 3.93
C ASN A 436 -23.06 14.66 5.15
N GLU A 437 -22.13 15.59 4.94
CA GLU A 437 -21.59 16.44 6.01
C GLU A 437 -22.68 17.35 6.58
N GLY A 438 -23.49 17.99 5.74
CA GLY A 438 -24.60 18.82 6.18
C GLY A 438 -25.69 18.03 6.93
N GLU A 439 -26.01 16.81 6.49
CA GLU A 439 -26.93 15.92 7.21
C GLU A 439 -26.34 15.49 8.58
N ALA A 440 -25.05 15.15 8.62
CA ALA A 440 -24.35 14.76 9.84
C ALA A 440 -24.31 15.94 10.85
N GLU A 441 -24.00 17.16 10.39
CA GLU A 441 -24.05 18.37 11.20
C GLU A 441 -25.49 18.67 11.69
N GLY A 442 -26.48 18.51 10.82
CA GLY A 442 -27.88 18.66 11.16
C GLY A 442 -28.33 17.70 12.27
N VAL A 443 -27.96 16.43 12.17
CA VAL A 443 -28.22 15.41 13.20
C VAL A 443 -27.49 15.73 14.50
N GLN A 444 -26.24 16.17 14.43
CA GLN A 444 -25.45 16.54 15.59
C GLN A 444 -26.06 17.77 16.30
N LEU A 445 -26.45 18.80 15.55
CA LEU A 445 -27.11 19.99 16.07
C LEU A 445 -28.47 19.66 16.70
N SER A 446 -29.26 18.82 16.05
CA SER A 446 -30.56 18.35 16.56
C SER A 446 -30.38 17.59 17.87
N LYS A 447 -29.39 16.70 17.94
CA LYS A 447 -29.10 15.90 19.14
C LYS A 447 -28.58 16.79 20.28
N SER A 448 -27.70 17.74 20.00
CA SER A 448 -27.20 18.70 20.99
C SER A 448 -28.32 19.60 21.52
N ALA A 449 -29.24 20.03 20.64
CA ALA A 449 -30.41 20.80 21.03
C ALA A 449 -31.35 19.98 21.94
N SER A 450 -31.68 18.73 21.55
CA SER A 450 -32.54 17.87 22.37
C SER A 450 -31.98 17.62 23.76
N THR A 451 -30.68 17.30 23.85
CA THR A 451 -29.98 17.07 25.12
C THR A 451 -30.00 18.38 26.01
N PHE A 452 -29.76 19.53 25.38
CA PHE A 452 -29.82 20.82 26.08
C PHE A 452 -31.21 21.09 26.63
N PHE A 453 -32.27 20.79 25.87
CA PHE A 453 -33.65 20.99 26.33
C PHE A 453 -34.07 19.95 27.37
N GLU A 454 -33.56 18.71 27.33
CA GLU A 454 -33.79 17.66 28.31
C GLU A 454 -33.18 18.03 29.68
N GLU A 455 -31.90 18.43 29.71
CA GLU A 455 -31.21 18.82 30.97
C GLU A 455 -31.82 20.04 31.60
N LEU A 456 -32.35 21.00 30.82
CA LEU A 456 -33.01 22.18 31.36
C LEU A 456 -34.48 21.94 31.79
N ASN A 457 -35.06 20.80 31.42
CA ASN A 457 -36.46 20.48 31.74
C ASN A 457 -36.68 20.29 33.24
N GLU A 458 -35.65 19.83 33.98
CA GLU A 458 -35.72 19.66 35.45
C GLU A 458 -35.61 20.98 36.23
N THR A 459 -34.95 21.96 35.65
CA THR A 459 -34.64 23.23 36.36
C THR A 459 -35.50 24.40 35.95
N MET A 460 -36.10 24.39 34.74
CA MET A 460 -36.91 25.50 34.23
C MET A 460 -38.12 24.96 33.43
N PRO A 461 -39.34 24.98 33.96
CA PRO A 461 -40.51 24.41 33.30
C PRO A 461 -41.05 25.27 32.14
N ASP A 462 -40.66 26.55 32.02
CA ASP A 462 -41.13 27.47 30.99
C ASP A 462 -40.38 27.28 29.68
N LEU A 463 -41.14 26.94 28.57
CA LEU A 463 -40.60 26.66 27.24
C LEU A 463 -40.01 27.93 26.60
N ASP A 464 -40.62 29.08 26.78
CA ASP A 464 -40.16 30.34 26.17
C ASP A 464 -38.83 30.82 26.73
N THR A 465 -38.61 30.59 28.02
CA THR A 465 -37.35 30.90 28.67
C THR A 465 -36.24 29.96 28.23
N ARG A 466 -36.52 28.67 28.07
CA ARG A 466 -35.55 27.69 27.50
C ARG A 466 -35.14 28.03 26.08
N VAL A 467 -36.08 28.42 25.22
CA VAL A 467 -35.80 28.83 23.84
C VAL A 467 -34.93 30.10 23.79
N LYS A 468 -35.18 31.05 24.63
CA LYS A 468 -34.35 32.28 24.75
C LYS A 468 -32.92 31.94 25.19
N LEU A 469 -32.77 31.05 26.18
CA LEU A 469 -31.48 30.62 26.68
C LEU A 469 -30.70 29.85 25.61
N TYR A 470 -31.36 28.99 24.86
CA TYR A 470 -30.75 28.27 23.75
C TYR A 470 -30.27 29.20 22.64
N LYS A 471 -31.07 30.20 22.28
CA LYS A 471 -30.66 31.21 21.28
C LYS A 471 -29.43 32.00 21.77
N MET A 472 -29.41 32.41 23.02
CA MET A 472 -28.28 33.14 23.60
C MET A 472 -27.02 32.27 23.71
N HIS A 473 -27.16 30.97 24.00
CA HIS A 473 -26.06 30.03 24.01
C HIS A 473 -25.46 29.82 22.59
N LYS A 474 -26.33 29.67 21.61
CA LYS A 474 -25.93 29.56 20.21
C LYS A 474 -25.28 30.82 19.63
N GLU A 475 -25.71 31.97 20.09
CA GLU A 475 -25.14 33.26 19.70
C GLU A 475 -23.74 33.47 20.29
N LEU A 476 -23.53 33.08 21.54
CA LEU A 476 -22.21 33.02 22.19
C LEU A 476 -21.27 32.01 21.56
N GLU A 477 -21.78 30.82 21.21
CA GLU A 477 -21.00 29.81 20.51
C GLU A 477 -20.54 30.30 19.15
N ASN A 478 -21.43 30.94 18.37
CA ASN A 478 -21.13 31.55 17.09
C ASN A 478 -20.10 32.69 17.19
N GLN A 479 -20.20 33.52 18.21
CA GLN A 479 -19.20 34.58 18.49
C GLN A 479 -17.83 33.97 18.83
N ASN A 480 -17.78 32.92 19.63
CA ASN A 480 -16.56 32.21 19.97
C ASN A 480 -15.93 31.53 18.76
N MET A 481 -16.74 30.92 17.89
CA MET A 481 -16.29 30.32 16.63
C MET A 481 -15.73 31.37 15.67
N ARG A 482 -16.41 32.51 15.50
CA ARG A 482 -15.92 33.63 14.68
C ARG A 482 -14.58 34.15 15.20
N THR A 483 -14.45 34.35 16.49
CA THR A 483 -13.19 34.80 17.14
C THR A 483 -12.07 33.78 16.93
N LYS A 484 -12.36 32.49 17.04
CA LYS A 484 -11.39 31.41 16.82
C LYS A 484 -10.95 31.33 15.36
N HIS A 485 -11.86 31.48 14.41
CA HIS A 485 -11.53 31.48 12.99
C HIS A 485 -10.69 32.69 12.57
N ILE A 486 -10.97 33.86 13.13
CA ILE A 486 -10.16 35.07 12.92
C ILE A 486 -8.76 34.91 13.51
N SER A 487 -8.65 34.36 14.72
CA SER A 487 -7.36 34.17 15.41
C SER A 487 -6.46 33.13 14.75
N THR A 488 -7.04 32.16 14.03
CA THR A 488 -6.30 31.09 13.33
C THR A 488 -5.97 31.42 11.87
N GLY A 489 -6.36 32.60 11.36
CA GLY A 489 -6.10 33.02 9.99
C GLY A 489 -6.81 32.19 8.91
N LYS A 490 -7.80 31.39 9.29
CA LYS A 490 -8.55 30.50 8.37
C LYS A 490 -9.84 31.12 7.82
N ALA A 491 -10.18 32.34 8.24
CA ALA A 491 -11.38 33.02 7.77
C ALA A 491 -11.02 34.07 6.72
N THR A 492 -11.63 33.95 5.53
CA THR A 492 -11.65 35.01 4.54
C THR A 492 -12.86 35.90 4.83
N LEU A 493 -12.62 37.08 5.34
CA LEU A 493 -13.70 38.05 5.60
C LEU A 493 -14.10 38.67 4.26
N PHE A 494 -15.29 38.36 3.79
CA PHE A 494 -15.94 39.13 2.72
C PHE A 494 -16.74 40.24 3.42
N MET A 495 -16.20 41.46 3.41
CA MET A 495 -16.92 42.65 3.86
C MET A 495 -17.57 43.33 2.64
N THR A 496 -18.85 43.56 2.72
CA THR A 496 -19.52 44.42 1.74
C THR A 496 -19.17 45.88 1.98
N ALA A 497 -19.21 46.69 0.93
CA ALA A 497 -18.82 48.09 0.97
C ALA A 497 -19.63 48.92 2.02
N ASP A 498 -20.84 48.44 2.38
CA ASP A 498 -21.71 49.07 3.38
C ASP A 498 -21.31 48.74 4.85
N GLU A 499 -20.52 47.68 5.07
CA GLU A 499 -20.01 47.29 6.40
C GLU A 499 -18.66 47.93 6.73
N LEU A 500 -17.96 48.42 5.71
CA LEU A 500 -16.74 49.21 5.84
C LEU A 500 -17.12 50.70 5.92
N ASN A 501 -17.55 51.16 7.09
CA ASN A 501 -17.67 52.57 7.39
C ASN A 501 -16.28 53.21 7.48
N PHE A 502 -15.52 53.16 6.38
CA PHE A 502 -14.33 54.00 6.23
C PHE A 502 -14.73 55.32 5.63
N ASP A 503 -14.90 56.29 6.50
CA ASP A 503 -14.96 57.69 6.15
C ASP A 503 -13.59 58.09 5.56
N MET A 504 -13.43 57.89 4.21
CA MET A 504 -12.27 58.38 3.48
C MET A 504 -12.43 59.87 3.27
N LYS A 505 -12.49 60.64 4.35
CA LYS A 505 -12.21 62.07 4.33
C LYS A 505 -10.80 62.31 4.89
N GLY A 506 -9.87 62.49 3.98
CA GLY A 506 -8.58 63.07 4.34
C GLY A 506 -7.36 62.26 3.98
N ALA A 507 -6.97 62.28 2.72
CA ALA A 507 -5.59 62.30 2.28
C ALA A 507 -5.51 62.89 0.88
N GLU A 508 -5.69 64.17 0.77
CA GLU A 508 -4.93 65.00 -0.15
C GLU A 508 -3.57 65.18 0.50
N LEU A 509 -2.54 64.56 -0.13
CA LEU A 509 -1.15 65.09 -0.28
C LEU A 509 -0.34 64.04 -1.03
#